data_e0aa91bf3895cd593db0ad323bf20f82
#
_entry.id   e0aa91bf3895cd593db0ad323bf20f82
#
_cell.length_a   1.000
_cell.length_b   1.000
_cell.length_c   1.000
_cell.angle_alpha   90.00
_cell.angle_beta   90.00
_cell.angle_gamma   90.00
#
_symmetry.space_group_name_H-M   'P 1'
#
loop_
_entity.id
_entity.type
_entity.pdbx_description
1 polymer ?
#
loop_
_entity_poly.entity_id
_entity_poly.type
_entity_poly.pdbx_seq_one_letter_code
_entity_poly.pdbx_strand_id
1 'polypeptide(L)'
;AREISRLGTDVEVVGKLGRDNRVFQLLEDGKIDYVILTGSTEPQYIRDFIHLNHRCVQLGIPCLTSLDTANALTDILASRYNQTNTELIDICHLRTERQQLPFAKMQTCGNDYIFLENFNGEITCPESLCVTFCDRHYGVGADGIVLMERSRKADAKMIMYNADGSRGAMAGNALRCMAKYLYDNNIVRKDAMTIETDTGVKTVEVYTTNGKVTSATVDMGYATLDTTALHLNLPEKEIVGYPVTIGEKEYAITCVDMGNPHCVVFCPRVSFR
;
A
#
# COMPACT_ATOMS: atom_id res chain seq x y z
N ALA A 1 -9.28 31.35 10.11
CA ALA A 1 -10.40 31.94 10.87
C ALA A 1 -11.66 32.09 10.00
N ARG A 2 -11.62 32.90 8.93
CA ARG A 2 -12.83 33.14 8.10
C ARG A 2 -13.45 31.86 7.51
N GLU A 3 -12.63 30.92 7.05
CA GLU A 3 -13.13 29.66 6.51
C GLU A 3 -13.79 28.79 7.57
N ILE A 4 -13.19 28.69 8.77
CA ILE A 4 -13.75 27.94 9.89
C ILE A 4 -15.06 28.59 10.37
N SER A 5 -15.12 29.92 10.45
CA SER A 5 -16.34 30.63 10.83
C SER A 5 -17.50 30.42 9.84
N ARG A 6 -17.23 30.24 8.54
CA ARG A 6 -18.24 29.91 7.53
C ARG A 6 -18.90 28.54 7.73
N LEU A 7 -18.25 27.65 8.47
CA LEU A 7 -18.77 26.32 8.80
C LEU A 7 -19.66 26.32 10.07
N GLY A 8 -20.01 27.49 10.57
CA GLY A 8 -20.86 27.64 11.76
C GLY A 8 -20.13 27.49 13.09
N THR A 9 -18.82 27.55 13.08
CA THR A 9 -17.97 27.48 14.29
C THR A 9 -17.66 28.89 14.78
N ASP A 10 -17.83 29.13 16.08
CA ASP A 10 -17.44 30.38 16.71
C ASP A 10 -15.90 30.51 16.72
N VAL A 11 -15.40 31.58 16.13
CA VAL A 11 -13.96 31.83 16.03
C VAL A 11 -13.62 33.16 16.63
N GLU A 12 -12.86 33.16 17.71
CA GLU A 12 -12.26 34.35 18.28
C GLU A 12 -10.82 34.52 17.80
N VAL A 13 -10.52 35.67 17.20
CA VAL A 13 -9.18 36.00 16.73
C VAL A 13 -8.51 36.89 17.79
N VAL A 14 -7.56 36.32 18.48
CA VAL A 14 -6.70 37.03 19.42
C VAL A 14 -5.46 37.53 18.68
N GLY A 15 -5.08 38.76 18.90
CA GLY A 15 -3.92 39.36 18.25
C GLY A 15 -2.58 38.82 18.72
N LYS A 16 -1.56 39.68 18.77
CA LYS A 16 -0.21 39.28 19.22
C LYS A 16 -0.22 38.87 20.69
N LEU A 17 0.28 37.68 20.98
CA LEU A 17 0.54 37.22 22.35
C LEU A 17 1.46 38.23 23.09
N GLY A 18 1.28 38.35 24.39
CA GLY A 18 2.03 39.32 25.24
C GLY A 18 1.42 40.69 25.34
N ARG A 19 0.44 41.05 24.52
CA ARG A 19 -0.35 42.29 24.63
C ARG A 19 -1.79 42.05 25.10
N ASP A 20 -2.27 40.83 24.98
CA ASP A 20 -3.63 40.46 25.36
C ASP A 20 -3.61 39.13 26.11
N ASN A 21 -3.81 39.17 27.41
CA ASN A 21 -3.88 38.01 28.28
C ASN A 21 -5.27 37.32 28.25
N ARG A 22 -6.21 37.83 27.49
CA ARG A 22 -7.58 37.34 27.40
C ARG A 22 -7.66 35.89 26.94
N VAL A 23 -6.70 35.46 26.10
CA VAL A 23 -6.64 34.03 25.62
C VAL A 23 -6.48 33.05 26.79
N PHE A 24 -5.66 33.36 27.78
CA PHE A 24 -5.46 32.49 28.94
C PHE A 24 -6.72 32.38 29.80
N GLN A 25 -7.44 33.52 29.96
CA GLN A 25 -8.70 33.53 30.70
C GLN A 25 -9.78 32.71 29.98
N LEU A 26 -9.87 32.81 28.65
CA LEU A 26 -10.82 32.01 27.84
C LEU A 26 -10.51 30.52 27.92
N LEU A 27 -9.23 30.11 27.96
CA LEU A 27 -8.81 28.72 28.15
C LEU A 27 -9.23 28.21 29.54
N GLU A 28 -9.03 28.98 30.58
CA GLU A 28 -9.37 28.63 31.97
C GLU A 28 -10.89 28.56 32.19
N ASP A 29 -11.63 29.43 31.51
CA ASP A 29 -13.10 29.44 31.54
C ASP A 29 -13.73 28.24 30.79
N GLY A 30 -12.92 27.40 30.11
CA GLY A 30 -13.39 26.25 29.33
C GLY A 30 -14.24 26.63 28.10
N LYS A 31 -13.97 27.82 27.53
CA LYS A 31 -14.72 28.37 26.38
C LYS A 31 -14.03 28.10 25.04
N ILE A 32 -12.89 27.40 25.06
CA ILE A 32 -12.06 27.14 23.88
C ILE A 32 -11.94 25.64 23.69
N ASP A 33 -12.38 25.15 22.55
CA ASP A 33 -12.24 23.73 22.14
C ASP A 33 -10.93 23.48 21.40
N TYR A 34 -10.43 24.46 20.63
CA TYR A 34 -9.20 24.35 19.83
C TYR A 34 -8.44 25.67 19.82
N VAL A 35 -7.12 25.59 19.85
CA VAL A 35 -6.23 26.73 19.63
C VAL A 35 -5.46 26.54 18.33
N ILE A 36 -5.48 27.56 17.46
CA ILE A 36 -4.64 27.60 16.25
C ILE A 36 -3.58 28.66 16.46
N LEU A 37 -2.33 28.23 16.56
CA LEU A 37 -1.19 29.06 16.83
C LEU A 37 -0.33 29.21 15.60
N THR A 38 -0.43 30.35 14.91
CA THR A 38 0.49 30.66 13.81
C THR A 38 1.79 31.19 14.39
N GLY A 39 2.90 30.48 14.14
CA GLY A 39 4.19 30.79 14.74
C GLY A 39 4.66 32.22 14.51
N SER A 40 5.49 32.75 15.44
CA SER A 40 6.20 33.99 15.28
C SER A 40 7.70 33.71 15.21
N THR A 41 8.39 34.39 14.32
CA THR A 41 9.86 34.36 14.21
C THR A 41 10.53 35.35 15.19
N GLU A 42 9.77 36.21 15.89
CA GLU A 42 10.30 37.20 16.81
C GLU A 42 10.60 36.56 18.20
N PRO A 43 11.86 36.61 18.68
CA PRO A 43 12.27 35.91 19.91
C PRO A 43 11.46 36.28 21.15
N GLN A 44 10.94 37.54 21.23
CA GLN A 44 10.15 38.02 22.34
C GLN A 44 8.79 37.29 22.49
N TYR A 45 8.24 36.74 21.39
CA TYR A 45 6.96 36.03 21.43
C TYR A 45 7.12 34.52 21.56
N ILE A 46 8.34 33.97 21.44
CA ILE A 46 8.59 32.54 21.58
C ILE A 46 8.22 32.04 22.98
N ARG A 47 8.50 32.81 24.01
CA ARG A 47 8.15 32.44 25.40
C ARG A 47 6.64 32.36 25.61
N ASP A 48 5.90 33.32 25.10
CA ASP A 48 4.45 33.35 25.21
C ASP A 48 3.82 32.22 24.42
N PHE A 49 4.40 31.87 23.25
CA PHE A 49 4.03 30.76 22.46
C PHE A 49 4.20 29.42 23.22
N ILE A 50 5.37 29.21 23.83
CA ILE A 50 5.66 28.00 24.63
C ILE A 50 4.72 27.93 25.83
N HIS A 51 4.49 29.04 26.51
CA HIS A 51 3.61 29.11 27.68
C HIS A 51 2.16 28.79 27.32
N LEU A 52 1.64 29.33 26.20
CA LEU A 52 0.30 29.04 25.73
C LEU A 52 0.15 27.55 25.32
N ASN A 53 1.10 27.03 24.58
CA ASN A 53 1.09 25.61 24.17
C ASN A 53 1.11 24.68 25.41
N HIS A 54 1.96 24.96 26.38
CA HIS A 54 2.03 24.22 27.64
C HIS A 54 0.68 24.26 28.39
N ARG A 55 0.03 25.43 28.42
CA ARG A 55 -1.27 25.58 29.08
C ARG A 55 -2.37 24.82 28.38
N CYS A 56 -2.39 24.84 27.05
CA CYS A 56 -3.31 23.99 26.24
C CYS A 56 -3.15 22.51 26.59
N VAL A 57 -1.92 22.01 26.65
CA VAL A 57 -1.64 20.61 27.03
C VAL A 57 -2.14 20.30 28.44
N GLN A 58 -1.92 21.20 29.42
CA GLN A 58 -2.42 21.00 30.79
C GLN A 58 -3.93 20.92 30.89
N LEU A 59 -4.63 21.69 30.06
CA LEU A 59 -6.10 21.75 30.05
C LEU A 59 -6.72 20.72 29.09
N GLY A 60 -5.91 19.94 28.39
CA GLY A 60 -6.40 18.96 27.40
C GLY A 60 -6.98 19.59 26.12
N ILE A 61 -6.63 20.85 25.83
CA ILE A 61 -7.13 21.58 24.67
C ILE A 61 -6.16 21.38 23.49
N PRO A 62 -6.61 20.85 22.35
CA PRO A 62 -5.76 20.67 21.17
C PRO A 62 -5.20 22.01 20.66
N CYS A 63 -3.89 22.07 20.45
CA CYS A 63 -3.20 23.23 19.94
C CYS A 63 -2.56 22.91 18.58
N LEU A 64 -3.06 23.53 17.52
CA LEU A 64 -2.57 23.37 16.15
C LEU A 64 -1.51 24.43 15.86
N THR A 65 -0.29 23.99 15.58
CA THR A 65 0.86 24.87 15.39
C THR A 65 1.27 25.06 13.93
N SER A 66 0.60 24.40 13.00
CA SER A 66 0.82 24.46 11.57
C SER A 66 -0.43 24.90 10.83
N LEU A 67 -0.27 25.70 9.78
CA LEU A 67 -1.36 26.10 8.89
C LEU A 67 -1.91 24.88 8.12
N ASP A 68 -1.06 23.91 7.77
CA ASP A 68 -1.48 22.70 7.07
C ASP A 68 -2.40 21.87 7.95
N THR A 69 -2.07 21.72 9.24
CA THR A 69 -2.94 21.04 10.21
C THR A 69 -4.25 21.80 10.44
N ALA A 70 -4.21 23.13 10.47
CA ALA A 70 -5.41 23.95 10.59
C ALA A 70 -6.31 23.84 9.33
N ASN A 71 -5.72 23.75 8.14
CA ASN A 71 -6.46 23.52 6.90
C ASN A 71 -7.09 22.11 6.89
N ALA A 72 -6.34 21.09 7.30
CA ALA A 72 -6.87 19.72 7.43
C ALA A 72 -8.06 19.67 8.42
N LEU A 73 -7.99 20.38 9.55
CA LEU A 73 -9.13 20.50 10.46
C LEU A 73 -10.34 21.16 9.77
N THR A 74 -10.10 22.19 8.96
CA THR A 74 -11.17 22.86 8.20
C THR A 74 -11.85 21.89 7.23
N ASP A 75 -11.07 21.08 6.53
CA ASP A 75 -11.57 20.06 5.60
C ASP A 75 -12.38 18.98 6.33
N ILE A 76 -11.92 18.55 7.51
CA ILE A 76 -12.65 17.60 8.35
C ILE A 76 -13.99 18.19 8.79
N LEU A 77 -14.01 19.44 9.27
CA LEU A 77 -15.24 20.11 9.68
C LEU A 77 -16.20 20.32 8.51
N ALA A 78 -15.69 20.59 7.30
CA ALA A 78 -16.50 20.74 6.08
C ALA A 78 -17.09 19.42 5.59
N SER A 79 -16.44 18.27 5.84
CA SER A 79 -16.82 16.95 5.31
C SER A 79 -18.05 16.32 5.96
N ARG A 80 -18.69 16.98 6.94
CA ARG A 80 -19.85 16.50 7.69
C ARG A 80 -19.64 15.13 8.37
N TYR A 81 -18.42 14.82 8.77
CA TYR A 81 -18.17 13.69 9.65
C TYR A 81 -18.93 13.92 10.98
N ASN A 82 -19.59 12.89 11.47
CA ASN A 82 -20.31 12.91 12.75
C ASN A 82 -19.97 11.64 13.54
N GLN A 83 -20.37 11.58 14.79
CA GLN A 83 -20.10 10.45 15.69
C GLN A 83 -20.63 9.10 15.19
N THR A 84 -21.57 9.10 14.24
CA THR A 84 -22.13 7.87 13.69
C THR A 84 -21.37 7.32 12.47
N ASN A 85 -20.57 8.16 11.82
CA ASN A 85 -19.79 7.78 10.63
C ASN A 85 -18.27 7.93 10.80
N THR A 86 -17.82 8.26 12.02
CA THR A 86 -16.40 8.45 12.33
C THR A 86 -16.06 7.64 13.59
N GLU A 87 -15.06 6.81 13.51
CA GLU A 87 -14.46 6.13 14.66
C GLU A 87 -13.35 6.99 15.22
N LEU A 88 -13.45 7.37 16.50
CA LEU A 88 -12.37 8.06 17.20
C LEU A 88 -11.32 7.03 17.62
N ILE A 89 -10.19 7.04 16.94
CA ILE A 89 -9.05 6.19 17.31
C ILE A 89 -8.19 6.98 18.30
N ASP A 90 -8.12 6.51 19.54
CA ASP A 90 -7.21 7.06 20.54
C ASP A 90 -5.77 6.71 20.16
N ILE A 91 -5.01 7.72 19.76
CA ILE A 91 -3.60 7.58 19.35
C ILE A 91 -2.76 6.99 20.50
N CYS A 92 -3.11 7.24 21.76
CA CYS A 92 -2.43 6.67 22.92
C CYS A 92 -2.70 5.15 23.07
N HIS A 93 -3.84 4.65 22.58
CA HIS A 93 -4.24 3.24 22.60
C HIS A 93 -3.99 2.52 21.28
N LEU A 94 -3.54 3.19 20.23
CA LEU A 94 -3.15 2.56 18.95
C LEU A 94 -2.13 1.40 19.13
N ARG A 95 -1.39 1.38 20.24
CA ARG A 95 -0.48 0.28 20.55
C ARG A 95 -1.18 -0.99 21.05
N THR A 96 -2.39 -0.89 21.60
CA THR A 96 -3.16 -2.03 22.14
C THR A 96 -4.07 -2.67 21.09
N GLU A 97 -4.47 -1.92 20.06
CA GLU A 97 -5.33 -2.39 18.98
C GLU A 97 -4.56 -2.71 17.68
N ARG A 98 -3.25 -2.80 17.73
CA ARG A 98 -2.45 -3.21 16.56
C ARG A 98 -2.83 -4.63 16.17
N GLN A 99 -3.52 -4.76 15.07
CA GLN A 99 -3.72 -6.04 14.41
C GLN A 99 -2.34 -6.62 14.06
N GLN A 100 -2.02 -7.78 14.60
CA GLN A 100 -0.85 -8.52 14.17
C GLN A 100 -1.24 -9.28 12.89
N LEU A 101 -0.63 -8.91 11.77
CA LEU A 101 -0.76 -9.63 10.51
C LEU A 101 0.46 -10.54 10.35
N PRO A 102 0.33 -11.84 10.61
CA PRO A 102 1.39 -12.79 10.31
C PRO A 102 1.62 -12.84 8.80
N PHE A 103 2.86 -12.79 8.37
CA PHE A 103 3.22 -12.86 6.97
C PHE A 103 4.43 -13.77 6.74
N ALA A 104 4.56 -14.26 5.51
CA ALA A 104 5.79 -14.87 5.03
C ALA A 104 6.36 -14.03 3.88
N LYS A 105 7.63 -13.64 3.99
CA LYS A 105 8.34 -13.03 2.87
C LYS A 105 9.11 -14.10 2.13
N MET A 106 8.82 -14.27 0.85
CA MET A 106 9.42 -15.28 0.00
C MET A 106 9.89 -14.67 -1.32
N GLN A 107 10.89 -15.29 -1.94
CA GLN A 107 11.39 -14.85 -3.25
C GLN A 107 11.63 -16.03 -4.18
N THR A 108 11.51 -15.77 -5.48
CA THR A 108 11.89 -16.70 -6.54
C THR A 108 12.44 -15.90 -7.71
N CYS A 109 13.65 -16.26 -8.15
CA CYS A 109 14.35 -15.59 -9.26
C CYS A 109 14.53 -14.07 -9.06
N GLY A 110 14.67 -13.61 -7.82
CA GLY A 110 14.84 -12.20 -7.49
C GLY A 110 13.54 -11.41 -7.27
N ASN A 111 12.37 -11.92 -7.65
CA ASN A 111 11.10 -11.32 -7.28
C ASN A 111 10.70 -11.72 -5.86
N ASP A 112 10.50 -10.75 -4.99
CA ASP A 112 10.13 -10.96 -3.60
C ASP A 112 8.70 -10.49 -3.31
N TYR A 113 7.93 -11.33 -2.62
CA TYR A 113 6.53 -11.08 -2.29
C TYR A 113 6.27 -11.31 -0.80
N ILE A 114 5.32 -10.56 -0.27
CA ILE A 114 4.77 -10.76 1.07
C ILE A 114 3.49 -11.58 0.94
N PHE A 115 3.47 -12.76 1.55
CA PHE A 115 2.33 -13.68 1.54
C PHE A 115 1.53 -13.51 2.81
N LEU A 116 0.22 -13.31 2.66
CA LEU A 116 -0.73 -13.13 3.75
C LEU A 116 -1.85 -14.15 3.64
N GLU A 117 -2.16 -14.83 4.74
CA GLU A 117 -3.35 -15.68 4.83
C GLU A 117 -4.60 -14.81 4.96
N ASN A 118 -5.52 -14.97 4.04
CA ASN A 118 -6.83 -14.29 4.03
C ASN A 118 -7.98 -15.29 3.86
N PHE A 119 -7.83 -16.46 4.46
CA PHE A 119 -8.83 -17.54 4.34
C PHE A 119 -10.18 -17.19 4.95
N ASN A 120 -10.23 -16.22 5.84
CA ASN A 120 -11.46 -15.75 6.50
C ASN A 120 -11.96 -14.41 5.92
N GLY A 121 -11.22 -13.78 4.99
CA GLY A 121 -11.60 -12.50 4.39
C GLY A 121 -11.44 -11.29 5.32
N GLU A 122 -10.50 -11.35 6.25
CA GLU A 122 -10.27 -10.30 7.26
C GLU A 122 -9.55 -9.07 6.67
N ILE A 123 -8.79 -9.25 5.58
CA ILE A 123 -8.08 -8.18 4.89
C ILE A 123 -9.03 -7.55 3.87
N THR A 124 -9.55 -6.36 4.19
CA THR A 124 -10.57 -5.68 3.39
C THR A 124 -10.05 -4.59 2.47
N CYS A 125 -8.86 -4.04 2.75
CA CYS A 125 -8.22 -2.97 1.97
C CYS A 125 -6.80 -3.37 1.54
N PRO A 126 -6.65 -4.39 0.68
CA PRO A 126 -5.33 -4.92 0.31
C PRO A 126 -4.48 -3.94 -0.52
N GLU A 127 -5.09 -3.02 -1.27
CA GLU A 127 -4.40 -2.03 -2.08
C GLU A 127 -3.55 -1.10 -1.22
N SER A 128 -4.15 -0.48 -0.22
CA SER A 128 -3.47 0.42 0.70
C SER A 128 -2.46 -0.30 1.59
N LEU A 129 -2.80 -1.53 2.01
CA LEU A 129 -1.89 -2.39 2.76
C LEU A 129 -0.64 -2.70 1.93
N CYS A 130 -0.82 -2.98 0.64
CA CYS A 130 0.27 -3.28 -0.28
C CYS A 130 1.25 -2.10 -0.39
N VAL A 131 0.76 -0.90 -0.64
CA VAL A 131 1.60 0.30 -0.75
C VAL A 131 2.43 0.49 0.52
N THR A 132 1.82 0.31 1.70
CA THR A 132 2.51 0.46 2.99
C THR A 132 3.54 -0.64 3.22
N PHE A 133 3.17 -1.91 2.97
CA PHE A 133 4.04 -3.06 3.29
C PHE A 133 5.18 -3.22 2.29
N CYS A 134 4.96 -2.87 1.03
CA CYS A 134 5.97 -3.03 -0.02
C CYS A 134 7.02 -1.93 -0.02
N ASP A 135 6.82 -0.83 0.70
CA ASP A 135 7.85 0.20 0.85
C ASP A 135 9.11 -0.41 1.47
N ARG A 136 10.26 -0.25 0.77
CA ARG A 136 11.53 -0.87 1.18
C ARG A 136 12.25 -0.11 2.30
N HIS A 137 11.78 1.10 2.63
CA HIS A 137 12.38 1.94 3.68
C HIS A 137 11.50 1.97 4.94
N TYR A 138 10.19 2.02 4.78
CA TYR A 138 9.25 2.21 5.89
C TYR A 138 8.37 0.97 6.15
N GLY A 139 8.31 0.04 5.20
CA GLY A 139 7.56 -1.20 5.30
C GLY A 139 8.45 -2.43 5.47
N VAL A 140 7.92 -3.58 5.08
CA VAL A 140 8.67 -4.86 4.98
C VAL A 140 9.55 -4.86 3.72
N GLY A 141 9.12 -4.15 2.69
CA GLY A 141 9.74 -4.06 1.38
C GLY A 141 9.52 -5.31 0.54
N ALA A 142 8.86 -5.17 -0.62
CA ALA A 142 8.65 -6.27 -1.57
C ALA A 142 8.24 -5.72 -2.94
N ASP A 143 8.21 -6.59 -3.96
CA ASP A 143 7.68 -6.28 -5.28
C ASP A 143 6.14 -6.30 -5.32
N GLY A 144 5.52 -6.90 -4.30
CA GLY A 144 4.08 -6.97 -4.15
C GLY A 144 3.64 -7.81 -2.97
N ILE A 145 2.32 -7.88 -2.75
CA ILE A 145 1.70 -8.80 -1.79
C ILE A 145 0.89 -9.86 -2.51
N VAL A 146 0.79 -11.03 -1.89
CA VAL A 146 -0.04 -12.15 -2.33
C VAL A 146 -0.98 -12.51 -1.18
N LEU A 147 -2.29 -12.37 -1.41
CA LEU A 147 -3.31 -12.89 -0.51
C LEU A 147 -3.63 -14.33 -0.90
N MET A 148 -3.61 -15.20 0.09
CA MET A 148 -3.99 -16.59 -0.02
C MET A 148 -5.41 -16.78 0.49
N GLU A 149 -6.34 -17.11 -0.38
CA GLU A 149 -7.75 -17.25 -0.06
C GLU A 149 -8.27 -18.67 -0.31
N ARG A 150 -9.47 -18.96 0.20
CA ARG A 150 -10.19 -20.18 -0.12
C ARG A 150 -10.72 -20.11 -1.55
N SER A 151 -10.66 -21.20 -2.28
CA SER A 151 -11.29 -21.35 -3.60
C SER A 151 -12.44 -22.33 -3.53
N ARG A 152 -13.42 -22.16 -4.41
CA ARG A 152 -14.47 -23.16 -4.68
C ARG A 152 -14.14 -24.03 -5.89
N LYS A 153 -13.09 -23.70 -6.64
CA LYS A 153 -12.73 -24.33 -7.93
C LYS A 153 -11.36 -25.00 -7.89
N ALA A 154 -10.54 -24.64 -6.88
CA ALA A 154 -9.16 -25.08 -6.76
C ALA A 154 -8.80 -25.35 -5.29
N ASP A 155 -7.59 -25.84 -5.02
CA ASP A 155 -7.12 -26.09 -3.66
C ASP A 155 -6.93 -24.79 -2.85
N ALA A 156 -6.57 -23.69 -3.54
CA ALA A 156 -6.47 -22.35 -2.97
C ALA A 156 -6.69 -21.31 -4.06
N LYS A 157 -6.83 -20.02 -3.66
CA LYS A 157 -6.92 -18.88 -4.56
C LYS A 157 -5.83 -17.87 -4.23
N MET A 158 -5.18 -17.38 -5.27
CA MET A 158 -4.18 -16.33 -5.22
C MET A 158 -4.77 -15.02 -5.71
N ILE A 159 -4.64 -13.97 -4.89
CA ILE A 159 -4.89 -12.59 -5.29
C ILE A 159 -3.58 -11.84 -5.12
N MET A 160 -3.16 -11.13 -6.16
CA MET A 160 -1.87 -10.44 -6.17
C MET A 160 -2.04 -8.94 -6.36
N TYR A 161 -1.24 -8.16 -5.64
CA TYR A 161 -1.12 -6.72 -5.80
C TYR A 161 0.36 -6.34 -5.98
N ASN A 162 0.62 -5.45 -6.93
CA ASN A 162 1.94 -4.86 -7.13
C ASN A 162 2.24 -3.84 -6.03
N ALA A 163 3.52 -3.46 -5.87
CA ALA A 163 3.95 -2.52 -4.83
C ALA A 163 3.25 -1.16 -4.87
N ASP A 164 2.72 -0.75 -6.01
CA ASP A 164 1.93 0.48 -6.21
C ASP A 164 0.44 0.34 -5.81
N GLY A 165 0.03 -0.83 -5.31
CA GLY A 165 -1.35 -1.15 -4.96
C GLY A 165 -2.21 -1.61 -6.14
N SER A 166 -1.71 -1.61 -7.36
CA SER A 166 -2.45 -2.11 -8.52
C SER A 166 -2.60 -3.63 -8.46
N ARG A 167 -3.76 -4.12 -8.92
CA ARG A 167 -4.02 -5.57 -8.97
C ARG A 167 -3.21 -6.23 -10.08
N GLY A 168 -2.42 -7.24 -9.73
CA GLY A 168 -1.70 -8.08 -10.68
C GLY A 168 -2.54 -9.29 -11.08
N ALA A 169 -2.53 -9.64 -12.36
CA ALA A 169 -3.31 -10.76 -12.86
C ALA A 169 -2.77 -12.12 -12.39
N MET A 170 -1.46 -12.32 -12.50
CA MET A 170 -0.77 -13.54 -12.10
C MET A 170 0.74 -13.38 -12.24
N ALA A 171 1.52 -14.08 -11.38
CA ALA A 171 2.96 -14.24 -11.53
C ALA A 171 3.36 -15.69 -11.24
N GLY A 172 4.02 -16.34 -12.20
CA GLY A 172 4.52 -17.71 -12.03
C GLY A 172 5.49 -17.85 -10.86
N ASN A 173 6.28 -16.82 -10.59
CA ASN A 173 7.16 -16.76 -9.41
C ASN A 173 6.36 -16.82 -8.10
N ALA A 174 5.31 -16.02 -7.98
CA ALA A 174 4.44 -16.01 -6.82
C ALA A 174 3.71 -17.33 -6.62
N LEU A 175 3.25 -17.99 -7.71
CA LEU A 175 2.61 -19.31 -7.65
C LEU A 175 3.54 -20.38 -7.05
N ARG A 176 4.82 -20.41 -7.44
CA ARG A 176 5.79 -21.38 -6.87
C ARG A 176 6.01 -21.13 -5.38
N CYS A 177 6.14 -19.87 -4.97
CA CYS A 177 6.24 -19.50 -3.56
C CYS A 177 4.99 -19.89 -2.78
N MET A 178 3.80 -19.60 -3.31
CA MET A 178 2.53 -19.94 -2.67
C MET A 178 2.38 -21.45 -2.50
N ALA A 179 2.69 -22.23 -3.53
CA ALA A 179 2.61 -23.69 -3.47
C ALA A 179 3.54 -24.26 -2.38
N LYS A 180 4.78 -23.75 -2.31
CA LYS A 180 5.71 -24.09 -1.23
C LYS A 180 5.13 -23.72 0.15
N TYR A 181 4.58 -22.54 0.30
CA TYR A 181 3.98 -22.08 1.56
C TYR A 181 2.84 -23.01 1.99
N LEU A 182 1.89 -23.28 1.09
CA LEU A 182 0.73 -24.13 1.35
C LEU A 182 1.15 -25.56 1.75
N TYR A 183 2.13 -26.13 1.05
CA TYR A 183 2.63 -27.45 1.35
C TYR A 183 3.38 -27.52 2.67
N ASP A 184 4.37 -26.65 2.88
CA ASP A 184 5.25 -26.65 4.04
C ASP A 184 4.53 -26.35 5.36
N ASN A 185 3.41 -25.60 5.31
CA ASN A 185 2.55 -25.28 6.44
C ASN A 185 1.35 -26.23 6.60
N ASN A 186 1.31 -27.35 5.85
CA ASN A 186 0.26 -28.36 5.90
C ASN A 186 -1.15 -27.85 5.57
N ILE A 187 -1.27 -26.76 4.81
CA ILE A 187 -2.55 -26.20 4.36
C ILE A 187 -3.08 -27.04 3.18
N VAL A 188 -2.22 -27.33 2.21
CA VAL A 188 -2.48 -28.25 1.09
C VAL A 188 -1.32 -29.26 0.98
N ARG A 189 -1.59 -30.53 1.23
CA ARG A 189 -0.59 -31.61 1.22
C ARG A 189 -0.75 -32.48 -0.02
N LYS A 190 -0.54 -31.88 -1.19
CA LYS A 190 -0.57 -32.55 -2.49
C LYS A 190 0.71 -32.21 -3.25
N ASP A 191 1.31 -33.18 -3.93
CA ASP A 191 2.49 -32.96 -4.78
C ASP A 191 2.13 -32.20 -6.04
N ALA A 192 0.88 -32.33 -6.52
CA ALA A 192 0.28 -31.50 -7.56
C ALA A 192 -0.96 -30.81 -6.96
N MET A 193 -0.93 -29.50 -6.91
CA MET A 193 -2.03 -28.68 -6.40
C MET A 193 -2.52 -27.68 -7.43
N THR A 194 -3.78 -27.28 -7.30
CA THR A 194 -4.40 -26.30 -8.17
C THR A 194 -4.57 -24.97 -7.44
N ILE A 195 -4.24 -23.87 -8.11
CA ILE A 195 -4.38 -22.51 -7.58
C ILE A 195 -5.23 -21.68 -8.53
N GLU A 196 -6.34 -21.15 -8.04
CA GLU A 196 -7.16 -20.20 -8.78
C GLU A 196 -6.45 -18.85 -8.84
N THR A 197 -6.38 -18.24 -10.02
CA THR A 197 -5.84 -16.90 -10.27
C THR A 197 -6.82 -16.09 -11.12
N ASP A 198 -6.56 -14.80 -11.31
CA ASP A 198 -7.37 -13.96 -12.20
C ASP A 198 -7.29 -14.39 -13.68
N THR A 199 -6.25 -15.14 -14.07
CA THR A 199 -6.10 -15.71 -15.43
C THR A 199 -6.58 -17.17 -15.54
N GLY A 200 -7.25 -17.69 -14.52
CA GLY A 200 -7.75 -19.06 -14.47
C GLY A 200 -7.06 -19.95 -13.44
N VAL A 201 -7.40 -21.21 -13.44
CA VAL A 201 -6.81 -22.20 -12.52
C VAL A 201 -5.49 -22.68 -13.09
N LYS A 202 -4.43 -22.64 -12.29
CA LYS A 202 -3.09 -23.11 -12.65
C LYS A 202 -2.73 -24.34 -11.82
N THR A 203 -2.04 -25.30 -12.43
CA THR A 203 -1.50 -26.47 -11.75
C THR A 203 -0.04 -26.21 -11.36
N VAL A 204 0.29 -26.51 -10.12
CA VAL A 204 1.64 -26.38 -9.58
C VAL A 204 2.08 -27.73 -9.02
N GLU A 205 3.15 -28.30 -9.55
CA GLU A 205 3.80 -29.48 -9.02
C GLU A 205 4.93 -29.08 -8.09
N VAL A 206 5.00 -29.69 -6.91
CA VAL A 206 6.05 -29.43 -5.91
C VAL A 206 6.95 -30.64 -5.74
N TYR A 207 8.23 -30.40 -5.61
CA TYR A 207 9.25 -31.42 -5.36
C TYR A 207 9.84 -31.22 -3.97
N THR A 208 9.88 -32.29 -3.19
CA THR A 208 10.24 -32.21 -1.77
C THR A 208 11.52 -32.96 -1.45
N THR A 209 12.26 -32.43 -0.49
CA THR A 209 13.38 -33.11 0.16
C THR A 209 13.21 -32.97 1.68
N ASN A 210 13.28 -34.08 2.40
CA ASN A 210 13.05 -34.11 3.85
C ASN A 210 11.71 -33.51 4.28
N GLY A 211 10.65 -33.68 3.47
CA GLY A 211 9.31 -33.20 3.76
C GLY A 211 9.08 -31.70 3.56
N LYS A 212 10.04 -30.99 2.96
CA LYS A 212 9.95 -29.57 2.61
C LYS A 212 10.11 -29.38 1.11
N VAL A 213 9.38 -28.44 0.53
CA VAL A 213 9.46 -28.12 -0.91
C VAL A 213 10.79 -27.43 -1.21
N THR A 214 11.53 -27.97 -2.17
CA THR A 214 12.80 -27.44 -2.66
C THR A 214 12.69 -26.79 -4.03
N SER A 215 11.75 -27.28 -4.86
CA SER A 215 11.45 -26.68 -6.17
C SER A 215 9.99 -26.90 -6.52
N ALA A 216 9.50 -26.12 -7.49
CA ALA A 216 8.14 -26.25 -8.01
C ALA A 216 8.09 -25.91 -9.50
N THR A 217 7.23 -26.62 -10.22
CA THR A 217 6.91 -26.40 -11.64
C THR A 217 5.48 -25.89 -11.75
N VAL A 218 5.28 -24.83 -12.53
CA VAL A 218 3.95 -24.27 -12.81
C VAL A 218 3.60 -24.52 -14.27
N ASP A 219 2.42 -25.06 -14.53
CA ASP A 219 1.85 -25.06 -15.88
C ASP A 219 1.30 -23.66 -16.19
N MET A 220 2.04 -22.91 -16.99
CA MET A 220 1.68 -21.55 -17.41
C MET A 220 0.66 -21.54 -18.57
N GLY A 221 0.39 -22.68 -19.18
CA GLY A 221 -0.40 -22.80 -20.40
C GLY A 221 0.43 -22.49 -21.65
N TYR A 222 -0.26 -22.05 -22.71
CA TYR A 222 0.38 -21.78 -24.00
C TYR A 222 0.76 -20.32 -24.14
N ALA A 223 1.97 -20.08 -24.65
CA ALA A 223 2.40 -18.75 -25.04
C ALA A 223 1.63 -18.27 -26.29
N THR A 224 1.30 -17.00 -26.37
CA THR A 224 0.80 -16.39 -27.61
C THR A 224 1.72 -15.26 -28.06
N LEU A 225 1.91 -15.18 -29.37
CA LEU A 225 2.66 -14.11 -30.04
C LEU A 225 1.71 -13.08 -30.69
N ASP A 226 0.40 -13.32 -30.62
CA ASP A 226 -0.63 -12.50 -31.26
C ASP A 226 -0.63 -11.07 -30.70
N THR A 227 -0.37 -10.10 -31.56
CA THR A 227 -0.32 -8.67 -31.21
C THR A 227 -1.65 -8.15 -30.66
N THR A 228 -2.77 -8.73 -31.07
CA THR A 228 -4.10 -8.37 -30.57
C THR A 228 -4.26 -8.79 -29.11
N ALA A 229 -3.83 -10.01 -28.75
CA ALA A 229 -3.84 -10.51 -27.38
C ALA A 229 -2.90 -9.70 -26.48
N LEU A 230 -1.78 -9.24 -27.04
CA LEU A 230 -0.78 -8.39 -26.37
C LEU A 230 -1.21 -6.90 -26.29
N HIS A 231 -2.35 -6.53 -26.87
CA HIS A 231 -2.83 -5.13 -26.97
C HIS A 231 -1.82 -4.19 -27.65
N LEU A 232 -1.03 -4.73 -28.59
CA LEU A 232 -0.10 -3.94 -29.37
C LEU A 232 -0.78 -3.36 -30.61
N ASN A 233 -0.65 -2.05 -30.81
CA ASN A 233 -1.18 -1.39 -32.00
C ASN A 233 -0.14 -1.40 -33.12
N LEU A 234 0.14 -2.59 -33.64
CA LEU A 234 1.09 -2.82 -34.73
C LEU A 234 0.38 -3.55 -35.88
N PRO A 235 0.81 -3.32 -37.15
CA PRO A 235 0.17 -3.94 -38.31
C PRO A 235 0.46 -5.45 -38.40
N GLU A 236 1.55 -5.93 -37.83
CA GLU A 236 1.94 -7.33 -37.84
C GLU A 236 1.09 -8.12 -36.87
N LYS A 237 0.72 -9.35 -37.28
CA LYS A 237 -0.03 -10.26 -36.43
C LYS A 237 0.80 -10.86 -35.29
N GLU A 238 2.08 -11.01 -35.53
CA GLU A 238 3.06 -11.55 -34.58
C GLU A 238 4.33 -10.69 -34.58
N ILE A 239 4.93 -10.47 -33.43
CA ILE A 239 6.17 -9.70 -33.25
C ILE A 239 7.29 -10.66 -32.90
N VAL A 240 8.03 -11.10 -33.92
CA VAL A 240 9.20 -11.98 -33.78
C VAL A 240 10.39 -11.37 -34.49
N GLY A 241 11.43 -10.97 -33.74
CA GLY A 241 12.60 -10.34 -34.32
C GLY A 241 12.31 -8.96 -34.97
N TYR A 242 11.25 -8.29 -34.51
CA TYR A 242 10.83 -7.02 -35.09
C TYR A 242 11.82 -5.89 -34.77
N PRO A 243 12.29 -5.14 -35.79
CA PRO A 243 13.25 -4.09 -35.57
C PRO A 243 12.61 -2.87 -34.89
N VAL A 244 13.21 -2.41 -33.79
CA VAL A 244 12.84 -1.16 -33.10
C VAL A 244 14.09 -0.35 -32.84
N THR A 245 13.98 0.96 -33.00
CA THR A 245 15.06 1.90 -32.70
C THR A 245 14.81 2.53 -31.34
N ILE A 246 15.72 2.35 -30.39
CA ILE A 246 15.67 2.97 -29.07
C ILE A 246 16.90 3.86 -28.91
N GLY A 247 16.69 5.16 -28.90
CA GLY A 247 17.78 6.14 -29.00
C GLY A 247 18.47 6.04 -30.36
N GLU A 248 19.80 5.76 -30.37
CA GLU A 248 20.61 5.61 -31.59
C GLU A 248 20.86 4.13 -31.97
N LYS A 249 20.21 3.18 -31.28
CA LYS A 249 20.49 1.75 -31.48
C LYS A 249 19.26 1.03 -31.98
N GLU A 250 19.48 0.10 -32.88
CA GLU A 250 18.47 -0.81 -33.39
C GLU A 250 18.50 -2.12 -32.59
N TYR A 251 17.31 -2.64 -32.24
CA TYR A 251 17.11 -3.88 -31.51
C TYR A 251 16.07 -4.73 -32.24
N ALA A 252 16.25 -6.05 -32.20
CA ALA A 252 15.25 -6.99 -32.63
C ALA A 252 14.44 -7.48 -31.40
N ILE A 253 13.16 -7.13 -31.34
CA ILE A 253 12.29 -7.52 -30.24
C ILE A 253 11.38 -8.69 -30.61
N THR A 254 11.05 -9.52 -29.63
CA THR A 254 10.00 -10.53 -29.71
C THR A 254 9.03 -10.31 -28.57
N CYS A 255 7.76 -10.13 -28.88
CA CYS A 255 6.72 -9.96 -27.87
C CYS A 255 5.94 -11.27 -27.67
N VAL A 256 5.72 -11.66 -26.42
CA VAL A 256 5.05 -12.91 -26.06
C VAL A 256 4.21 -12.70 -24.81
N ASP A 257 3.00 -13.26 -24.80
CA ASP A 257 2.15 -13.35 -23.61
C ASP A 257 2.21 -14.78 -23.05
N MET A 258 2.54 -14.89 -21.76
CA MET A 258 2.55 -16.12 -20.96
C MET A 258 1.51 -16.08 -19.85
N GLY A 259 0.46 -15.25 -19.98
CA GLY A 259 -0.49 -14.86 -18.95
C GLY A 259 -0.13 -13.48 -18.35
N ASN A 260 0.97 -12.92 -18.79
CA ASN A 260 1.40 -11.52 -18.68
C ASN A 260 2.31 -11.21 -19.89
N PRO A 261 2.29 -9.95 -20.39
CA PRO A 261 3.06 -9.59 -21.58
C PRO A 261 4.56 -9.45 -21.29
N HIS A 262 5.36 -9.95 -22.20
CA HIS A 262 6.83 -9.85 -22.18
C HIS A 262 7.35 -9.30 -23.50
N CYS A 263 8.41 -8.47 -23.41
CA CYS A 263 9.21 -8.07 -24.55
C CYS A 263 10.62 -8.64 -24.37
N VAL A 264 11.04 -9.51 -25.27
CA VAL A 264 12.31 -10.22 -25.22
C VAL A 264 13.27 -9.61 -26.26
N VAL A 265 14.47 -9.29 -25.81
CA VAL A 265 15.57 -8.79 -26.66
C VAL A 265 16.78 -9.68 -26.45
N PHE A 266 17.27 -10.30 -27.53
CA PHE A 266 18.52 -11.04 -27.49
C PHE A 266 19.68 -10.09 -27.77
N CYS A 267 20.58 -9.95 -26.82
CA CYS A 267 21.76 -9.11 -26.94
C CYS A 267 23.03 -9.85 -26.49
N PRO A 268 24.19 -9.56 -27.12
CA PRO A 268 25.45 -10.27 -26.82
C PRO A 268 25.93 -10.06 -25.38
N ARG A 269 25.57 -8.92 -24.79
CA ARG A 269 25.98 -8.55 -23.44
C ARG A 269 24.89 -7.71 -22.75
N VAL A 270 24.48 -8.12 -21.57
CA VAL A 270 23.61 -7.34 -20.68
C VAL A 270 24.48 -6.60 -19.69
N SER A 271 24.30 -5.28 -19.55
CA SER A 271 24.91 -4.50 -18.48
C SER A 271 23.82 -3.77 -17.72
N PHE A 272 23.81 -3.93 -16.41
CA PHE A 272 22.98 -3.11 -15.52
C PHE A 272 23.76 -1.83 -15.22
N ARG A 273 23.14 -0.67 -15.44
CA ARG A 273 23.65 0.63 -15.01
C ARG A 273 22.72 1.21 -13.96
#